data_a7a63013f570ca82401c89cb9cdaeb27
#
_entry.id   a7a63013f570ca82401c89cb9cdaeb27
#
_cell.length_a   1.000
_cell.length_b   1.000
_cell.length_c   1.000
_cell.angle_alpha   90.00
_cell.angle_beta   90.00
_cell.angle_gamma   90.00
#
_symmetry.space_group_name_H-M   'P 1'
#
loop_
_entity.id
_entity.type
_entity.pdbx_description
1 polymer ?
#
loop_
_entity_poly.entity_id
_entity_poly.type
_entity_poly.pdbx_seq_one_letter_code
_entity_poly.pdbx_strand_id
1 'polypeptide(L)'
;MKTALKVLFFSCLTILCLFILEKNKQIRQYKIQEQKQLEFLDTLQLELDSLKYEIKELLDQMDSMPDVIFEQVRATMYHPVEEQCDDTPLITADGSRIDPHKVSNWNWIAVSQHMLTRNGGPLNYGDTVYIFGTDHKDGMYVIKDCMNKRKTNQIDFLESLGTPQYRYDNVVIARFPQGDLAS
;
A
#
# COMPACT_ATOMS: atom_id res chain seq x y z
N MET A 1 59.66 44.27 -45.90
CA MET A 1 59.51 42.85 -45.54
C MET A 1 59.55 42.57 -44.03
N LYS A 2 60.53 43.10 -43.27
CA LYS A 2 60.63 42.83 -41.80
C LYS A 2 59.48 43.39 -40.96
N THR A 3 58.83 44.46 -41.32
CA THR A 3 57.69 45.07 -40.61
C THR A 3 56.38 44.33 -40.79
N ALA A 4 56.09 43.82 -42.01
CA ALA A 4 54.92 43.03 -42.27
C ALA A 4 54.94 41.67 -41.51
N LEU A 5 56.10 41.05 -41.40
CA LEU A 5 56.30 39.80 -40.66
C LEU A 5 56.07 39.98 -39.16
N LYS A 6 56.50 41.13 -38.59
CA LYS A 6 56.23 41.50 -37.18
C LYS A 6 54.74 41.70 -36.91
N VAL A 7 54.04 42.38 -37.79
CA VAL A 7 52.56 42.59 -37.63
C VAL A 7 51.83 41.24 -37.68
N LEU A 8 52.20 40.36 -38.61
CA LEU A 8 51.60 39.03 -38.71
C LEU A 8 51.86 38.20 -37.44
N PHE A 9 53.06 38.24 -36.91
CA PHE A 9 53.40 37.53 -35.66
C PHE A 9 52.60 38.04 -34.46
N PHE A 10 52.47 39.36 -34.27
CA PHE A 10 51.66 39.92 -33.18
C PHE A 10 50.20 39.60 -33.35
N SER A 11 49.62 39.60 -34.55
CA SER A 11 48.24 39.24 -34.79
C SER A 11 47.94 37.75 -34.47
N CYS A 12 48.86 36.85 -34.86
CA CYS A 12 48.75 35.43 -34.46
C CYS A 12 48.83 35.23 -32.97
N LEU A 13 49.71 35.97 -32.29
CA LEU A 13 49.84 35.89 -30.80
C LEU A 13 48.59 36.37 -30.09
N THR A 14 47.97 37.45 -30.57
CA THR A 14 46.69 37.96 -29.99
C THR A 14 45.56 36.98 -30.20
N ILE A 15 45.44 36.35 -31.39
CA ILE A 15 44.42 35.34 -31.65
C ILE A 15 44.62 34.12 -30.73
N LEU A 16 45.86 33.67 -30.57
CA LEU A 16 46.18 32.57 -29.66
C LEU A 16 45.81 32.87 -28.20
N CYS A 17 46.14 34.08 -27.74
CA CYS A 17 45.76 34.53 -26.39
C CYS A 17 44.25 34.54 -26.21
N LEU A 18 43.48 35.07 -27.17
CA LEU A 18 42.02 35.07 -27.11
C LEU A 18 41.44 33.64 -27.05
N PHE A 19 42.00 32.75 -27.88
CA PHE A 19 41.61 31.35 -27.88
C PHE A 19 41.87 30.68 -26.51
N ILE A 20 43.03 30.92 -25.90
CA ILE A 20 43.39 30.40 -24.58
C ILE A 20 42.43 30.95 -23.52
N LEU A 21 42.09 32.23 -23.55
CA LEU A 21 41.14 32.85 -22.61
C LEU A 21 39.75 32.24 -22.71
N GLU A 22 39.29 32.01 -23.96
CA GLU A 22 37.97 31.37 -24.19
C GLU A 22 37.95 29.93 -23.67
N LYS A 23 38.99 29.14 -23.95
CA LYS A 23 39.13 27.78 -23.42
C LYS A 23 39.17 27.74 -21.90
N ASN A 24 39.91 28.66 -21.29
CA ASN A 24 39.92 28.77 -19.80
C ASN A 24 38.56 29.14 -19.22
N LYS A 25 37.77 29.98 -19.90
CA LYS A 25 36.38 30.30 -19.50
C LYS A 25 35.48 29.07 -19.59
N GLN A 26 35.57 28.30 -20.70
CA GLN A 26 34.81 27.06 -20.83
C GLN A 26 35.15 26.05 -19.73
N ILE A 27 36.45 25.83 -19.46
CA ILE A 27 36.91 24.94 -18.39
C ILE A 27 36.33 25.37 -17.01
N ARG A 28 36.31 26.66 -16.71
CA ARG A 28 35.71 27.16 -15.46
C ARG A 28 34.21 26.86 -15.40
N GLN A 29 33.48 27.05 -16.49
CA GLN A 29 32.05 26.73 -16.55
C GLN A 29 31.78 25.26 -16.34
N TYR A 30 32.57 24.39 -16.96
CA TYR A 30 32.44 22.93 -16.74
C TYR A 30 32.70 22.55 -15.28
N LYS A 31 33.73 23.12 -14.64
CA LYS A 31 34.01 22.85 -13.22
C LYS A 31 32.89 23.31 -12.29
N ILE A 32 32.28 24.47 -12.57
CA ILE A 32 31.13 24.97 -11.78
C ILE A 32 29.92 24.05 -11.95
N GLN A 33 29.69 23.58 -13.17
CA GLN A 33 28.58 22.67 -13.45
C GLN A 33 28.79 21.29 -12.79
N GLU A 34 30.00 20.76 -12.86
CA GLU A 34 30.40 19.51 -12.19
C GLU A 34 30.20 19.62 -10.67
N GLN A 35 30.62 20.72 -10.08
CA GLN A 35 30.45 20.95 -8.63
C GLN A 35 28.99 21.01 -8.23
N LYS A 36 28.13 21.69 -9.02
CA LYS A 36 26.67 21.72 -8.76
C LYS A 36 26.03 20.34 -8.88
N GLN A 37 26.49 19.49 -9.81
CA GLN A 37 26.01 18.12 -9.92
C GLN A 37 26.42 17.28 -8.71
N LEU A 38 27.64 17.45 -8.20
CA LEU A 38 28.10 16.78 -6.99
C LEU A 38 27.25 17.17 -5.77
N GLU A 39 27.04 18.48 -5.55
CA GLU A 39 26.19 18.99 -4.46
C GLU A 39 24.75 18.46 -4.55
N PHE A 40 24.21 18.36 -5.75
CA PHE A 40 22.89 17.78 -5.97
C PHE A 40 22.85 16.27 -5.65
N LEU A 41 23.86 15.52 -6.05
CA LEU A 41 23.99 14.09 -5.72
C LEU A 41 24.13 13.86 -4.22
N ASP A 42 24.89 14.68 -3.52
CA ASP A 42 25.03 14.61 -2.07
C ASP A 42 23.68 14.88 -1.37
N THR A 43 22.91 15.85 -1.87
CA THR A 43 21.56 16.12 -1.34
C THR A 43 20.62 14.94 -1.53
N LEU A 44 20.60 14.36 -2.74
CA LEU A 44 19.79 13.16 -3.02
C LEU A 44 20.19 11.97 -2.16
N GLN A 45 21.48 11.82 -1.90
CA GLN A 45 21.97 10.73 -1.03
C GLN A 45 21.47 10.91 0.41
N LEU A 46 21.47 12.13 0.94
CA LEU A 46 20.94 12.45 2.26
C LEU A 46 19.43 12.17 2.36
N GLU A 47 18.66 12.56 1.34
CA GLU A 47 17.23 12.27 1.29
C GLU A 47 16.96 10.75 1.24
N LEU A 48 17.72 10.02 0.44
CA LEU A 48 17.62 8.57 0.35
C LEU A 48 17.91 7.87 1.68
N ASP A 49 18.92 8.32 2.40
CA ASP A 49 19.30 7.74 3.69
C ASP A 49 18.25 8.08 4.77
N SER A 50 17.66 9.28 4.72
CA SER A 50 16.51 9.65 5.58
C SER A 50 15.31 8.77 5.34
N LEU A 51 14.92 8.55 4.08
CA LEU A 51 13.82 7.67 3.70
C LEU A 51 14.05 6.22 4.13
N LYS A 52 15.28 5.71 3.97
CA LYS A 52 15.65 4.37 4.45
C LYS A 52 15.49 4.24 5.96
N TYR A 53 15.85 5.29 6.72
CA TYR A 53 15.68 5.31 8.16
C TYR A 53 14.20 5.26 8.55
N GLU A 54 13.34 6.08 7.91
CA GLU A 54 11.90 6.07 8.15
C GLU A 54 11.27 4.72 7.83
N ILE A 55 11.63 4.11 6.70
CA ILE A 55 11.15 2.78 6.33
C ILE A 55 11.56 1.75 7.38
N LYS A 56 12.80 1.81 7.86
CA LYS A 56 13.27 0.89 8.90
C LYS A 56 12.49 1.06 10.20
N GLU A 57 12.24 2.29 10.63
CA GLU A 57 11.47 2.59 11.83
C GLU A 57 10.02 2.07 11.72
N LEU A 58 9.38 2.24 10.55
CA LEU A 58 8.05 1.71 10.29
C LEU A 58 8.02 0.16 10.29
N LEU A 59 9.04 -0.48 9.73
CA LEU A 59 9.16 -1.94 9.77
C LEU A 59 9.35 -2.45 11.20
N ASP A 60 10.22 -1.80 11.98
CA ASP A 60 10.44 -2.15 13.39
C ASP A 60 9.15 -1.96 14.23
N GLN A 61 8.35 -0.93 13.91
CA GLN A 61 7.02 -0.74 14.53
C GLN A 61 6.05 -1.84 14.12
N MET A 62 6.01 -2.24 12.85
CA MET A 62 5.18 -3.35 12.38
C MET A 62 5.57 -4.69 13.04
N ASP A 63 6.86 -4.97 13.16
CA ASP A 63 7.35 -6.19 13.83
C ASP A 63 7.07 -6.19 15.34
N SER A 64 6.95 -5.01 15.95
CA SER A 64 6.58 -4.86 17.36
C SER A 64 5.08 -4.96 17.63
N MET A 65 4.24 -4.95 16.58
CA MET A 65 2.80 -5.18 16.69
C MET A 65 2.54 -6.69 16.82
N PRO A 66 2.26 -7.23 18.02
CA PRO A 66 1.99 -8.64 18.17
C PRO A 66 0.69 -8.99 17.43
N ASP A 67 0.73 -10.01 16.60
CA ASP A 67 -0.45 -10.66 16.01
C ASP A 67 -1.26 -9.88 14.94
N VAL A 68 -0.68 -8.92 14.23
CA VAL A 68 -1.35 -8.40 13.03
C VAL A 68 -1.25 -9.45 11.93
N ILE A 69 -2.41 -9.97 11.53
CA ILE A 69 -2.53 -10.97 10.49
C ILE A 69 -3.07 -10.30 9.24
N PHE A 70 -2.35 -10.46 8.13
CA PHE A 70 -2.77 -9.96 6.82
C PHE A 70 -3.03 -11.16 5.90
N GLU A 71 -4.23 -11.20 5.31
CA GLU A 71 -4.62 -12.20 4.33
C GLU A 71 -5.17 -11.51 3.08
N GLN A 72 -4.68 -11.91 1.91
CA GLN A 72 -5.24 -11.44 0.64
C GLN A 72 -6.38 -12.38 0.23
N VAL A 73 -7.55 -11.81 0.02
CA VAL A 73 -8.78 -12.54 -0.24
C VAL A 73 -9.58 -11.94 -1.40
N ARG A 74 -10.54 -12.70 -1.90
CA ARG A 74 -11.65 -12.17 -2.68
C ARG A 74 -12.78 -11.80 -1.74
N ALA A 75 -13.44 -10.68 -1.99
CA ALA A 75 -14.64 -10.28 -1.25
C ALA A 75 -15.87 -10.33 -2.17
N THR A 76 -16.91 -10.96 -1.69
CA THR A 76 -18.25 -10.99 -2.31
C THR A 76 -19.27 -10.60 -1.25
N MET A 77 -20.55 -10.78 -1.53
CA MET A 77 -21.61 -10.47 -0.58
C MET A 77 -22.69 -11.55 -0.60
N TYR A 78 -23.45 -11.66 0.48
CA TYR A 78 -24.59 -12.54 0.57
C TYR A 78 -25.78 -11.86 1.26
N HIS A 79 -26.98 -12.30 0.92
CA HIS A 79 -28.21 -11.98 1.62
C HIS A 79 -28.59 -13.13 2.56
N PRO A 80 -29.22 -12.86 3.71
CA PRO A 80 -29.64 -13.90 4.64
C PRO A 80 -30.95 -14.56 4.16
N VAL A 81 -30.86 -15.31 3.05
CA VAL A 81 -31.98 -16.02 2.41
C VAL A 81 -31.62 -17.48 2.14
N GLU A 82 -32.60 -18.36 2.09
CA GLU A 82 -32.42 -19.81 1.92
C GLU A 82 -31.66 -20.18 0.63
N GLU A 83 -31.81 -19.39 -0.43
CA GLU A 83 -31.12 -19.65 -1.70
C GLU A 83 -29.60 -19.41 -1.62
N GLN A 84 -29.12 -18.65 -0.63
CA GLN A 84 -27.70 -18.30 -0.46
C GLN A 84 -27.08 -18.89 0.81
N CYS A 85 -27.91 -19.31 1.77
CA CYS A 85 -27.49 -19.85 3.06
C CYS A 85 -27.90 -21.33 3.19
N ASP A 86 -27.75 -21.86 4.38
CA ASP A 86 -28.30 -23.16 4.77
C ASP A 86 -29.79 -23.02 5.20
N ASP A 87 -30.35 -24.08 5.80
CA ASP A 87 -31.75 -24.13 6.25
C ASP A 87 -32.07 -23.10 7.35
N THR A 88 -31.09 -22.36 7.84
CA THR A 88 -31.23 -21.35 8.91
C THR A 88 -30.65 -19.99 8.53
N PRO A 89 -31.12 -19.32 7.46
CA PRO A 89 -30.48 -18.14 6.89
C PRO A 89 -30.40 -16.93 7.83
N LEU A 90 -31.19 -16.92 8.91
CA LEU A 90 -31.18 -15.87 9.93
C LEU A 90 -30.32 -16.21 11.17
N ILE A 91 -29.53 -17.26 11.12
CA ILE A 91 -28.60 -17.66 12.18
C ILE A 91 -27.22 -17.85 11.57
N THR A 92 -26.26 -17.06 12.02
CA THR A 92 -24.86 -17.18 11.57
C THR A 92 -24.17 -18.40 12.18
N ALA A 93 -23.05 -18.81 11.66
CA ALA A 93 -22.29 -19.98 12.14
C ALA A 93 -21.78 -19.85 13.58
N ASP A 94 -21.68 -18.64 14.13
CA ASP A 94 -21.36 -18.39 15.54
C ASP A 94 -22.63 -18.43 16.46
N GLY A 95 -23.80 -18.63 15.87
CA GLY A 95 -25.09 -18.65 16.59
C GLY A 95 -25.75 -17.29 16.77
N SER A 96 -25.17 -16.21 16.23
CA SER A 96 -25.77 -14.89 16.27
C SER A 96 -27.04 -14.84 15.39
N ARG A 97 -28.07 -14.13 15.88
CA ARG A 97 -29.33 -13.99 15.15
C ARG A 97 -29.33 -12.75 14.29
N ILE A 98 -29.63 -12.89 13.00
CA ILE A 98 -29.77 -11.79 12.04
C ILE A 98 -31.19 -11.23 12.13
N ASP A 99 -31.30 -9.91 12.39
CA ASP A 99 -32.57 -9.18 12.22
C ASP A 99 -32.62 -8.66 10.77
N PRO A 100 -33.49 -9.21 9.91
CA PRO A 100 -33.53 -8.86 8.50
C PRO A 100 -33.86 -7.37 8.22
N HIS A 101 -34.42 -6.66 9.22
CA HIS A 101 -34.72 -5.23 9.12
C HIS A 101 -33.54 -4.33 9.49
N LYS A 102 -32.46 -4.87 10.03
CA LYS A 102 -31.28 -4.12 10.51
C LYS A 102 -29.97 -4.56 9.91
N VAL A 103 -30.00 -5.42 8.90
CA VAL A 103 -28.78 -6.01 8.29
C VAL A 103 -27.78 -4.94 7.86
N SER A 104 -28.25 -3.85 7.24
CA SER A 104 -27.40 -2.75 6.77
C SER A 104 -26.66 -1.98 7.89
N ASN A 105 -27.07 -2.18 9.16
CA ASN A 105 -26.43 -1.53 10.30
C ASN A 105 -25.32 -2.38 10.92
N TRP A 106 -25.14 -3.61 10.43
CA TRP A 106 -24.16 -4.54 10.96
C TRP A 106 -23.01 -4.74 9.97
N ASN A 107 -21.81 -4.51 10.44
CA ASN A 107 -20.61 -4.82 9.71
C ASN A 107 -20.19 -6.26 9.99
N TRP A 108 -21.00 -7.23 9.54
CA TRP A 108 -20.73 -8.65 9.73
C TRP A 108 -20.23 -9.28 8.43
N ILE A 109 -19.32 -10.24 8.58
CA ILE A 109 -18.79 -11.00 7.45
C ILE A 109 -18.78 -12.49 7.74
N ALA A 110 -18.87 -13.27 6.65
CA ALA A 110 -18.50 -14.67 6.61
C ALA A 110 -17.10 -14.83 6.03
N VAL A 111 -16.30 -15.75 6.57
CA VAL A 111 -14.95 -16.03 6.09
C VAL A 111 -14.84 -17.47 5.59
N SER A 112 -13.91 -17.75 4.69
CA SER A 112 -13.59 -19.12 4.27
C SER A 112 -13.18 -19.97 5.48
N GLN A 113 -13.68 -21.21 5.54
CA GLN A 113 -13.52 -22.08 6.73
C GLN A 113 -12.06 -22.31 7.14
N HIS A 114 -11.14 -22.43 6.19
CA HIS A 114 -9.71 -22.64 6.48
C HIS A 114 -9.04 -21.46 7.17
N MET A 115 -9.64 -20.26 7.13
CA MET A 115 -9.15 -19.08 7.85
C MET A 115 -9.49 -19.11 9.34
N LEU A 116 -10.42 -19.99 9.77
CA LEU A 116 -10.81 -20.10 11.17
C LEU A 116 -9.89 -21.01 11.96
N THR A 117 -9.61 -20.67 13.21
CA THR A 117 -8.71 -21.42 14.13
C THR A 117 -9.14 -22.87 14.30
N ARG A 118 -10.44 -23.16 14.31
CA ARG A 118 -10.98 -24.53 14.35
C ARG A 118 -10.53 -25.39 13.16
N ASN A 119 -10.06 -24.78 12.09
CA ASN A 119 -9.57 -25.45 10.87
C ASN A 119 -8.08 -25.13 10.62
N GLY A 120 -7.35 -24.63 11.62
CA GLY A 120 -5.92 -24.31 11.54
C GLY A 120 -5.57 -22.93 11.01
N GLY A 121 -6.55 -22.08 10.77
CA GLY A 121 -6.35 -20.68 10.37
C GLY A 121 -6.14 -19.73 11.55
N PRO A 122 -5.92 -18.45 11.27
CA PRO A 122 -5.58 -17.48 12.31
C PRO A 122 -6.77 -16.73 12.93
N LEU A 123 -7.99 -16.87 12.41
CA LEU A 123 -9.16 -16.06 12.76
C LEU A 123 -10.17 -16.80 13.63
N ASN A 124 -10.90 -16.08 14.47
CA ASN A 124 -11.98 -16.62 15.28
C ASN A 124 -13.30 -15.90 14.98
N TYR A 125 -14.42 -16.56 15.28
CA TYR A 125 -15.69 -15.85 15.36
C TYR A 125 -15.63 -14.81 16.49
N GLY A 126 -16.19 -13.63 16.21
CA GLY A 126 -16.14 -12.49 17.11
C GLY A 126 -14.90 -11.61 16.94
N ASP A 127 -13.87 -12.05 16.22
CA ASP A 127 -12.73 -11.18 15.89
C ASP A 127 -13.22 -9.96 15.09
N THR A 128 -12.71 -8.79 15.46
CA THR A 128 -12.84 -7.59 14.65
C THR A 128 -11.67 -7.51 13.71
N VAL A 129 -11.98 -7.30 12.45
CA VAL A 129 -10.99 -7.21 11.35
C VAL A 129 -11.19 -5.92 10.58
N TYR A 130 -10.13 -5.39 10.02
CA TYR A 130 -10.19 -4.28 9.09
C TYR A 130 -10.08 -4.83 7.66
N ILE A 131 -10.96 -4.38 6.78
CA ILE A 131 -10.98 -4.75 5.36
C ILE A 131 -10.61 -3.52 4.56
N PHE A 132 -9.70 -3.66 3.60
CA PHE A 132 -9.29 -2.60 2.69
C PHE A 132 -8.95 -3.14 1.30
N GLY A 133 -8.98 -2.24 0.31
CA GLY A 133 -8.82 -2.58 -1.10
C GLY A 133 -10.14 -2.81 -1.82
N THR A 134 -11.25 -2.34 -1.24
CA THR A 134 -12.56 -2.25 -1.89
C THR A 134 -12.85 -0.78 -2.26
N ASP A 135 -13.73 -0.54 -3.23
CA ASP A 135 -14.07 0.84 -3.60
C ASP A 135 -14.94 1.55 -2.54
N HIS A 136 -15.79 0.79 -1.82
CA HIS A 136 -16.83 1.39 -0.94
C HIS A 136 -17.11 0.60 0.34
N LYS A 137 -16.37 -0.47 0.61
CA LYS A 137 -16.58 -1.37 1.75
C LYS A 137 -15.37 -1.48 2.66
N ASP A 138 -14.43 -0.55 2.55
CA ASP A 138 -13.30 -0.48 3.47
C ASP A 138 -13.79 -0.11 4.87
N GLY A 139 -13.29 -0.80 5.89
CA GLY A 139 -13.68 -0.54 7.27
C GLY A 139 -13.56 -1.74 8.21
N MET A 140 -14.07 -1.56 9.42
CA MET A 140 -14.07 -2.59 10.46
C MET A 140 -15.30 -3.50 10.35
N TYR A 141 -15.05 -4.80 10.44
CA TYR A 141 -16.07 -5.84 10.37
C TYR A 141 -15.86 -6.89 11.47
N VAL A 142 -16.94 -7.54 11.87
CA VAL A 142 -16.91 -8.63 12.85
C VAL A 142 -17.16 -9.95 12.13
N ILE A 143 -16.30 -10.93 12.38
CA ILE A 143 -16.46 -12.29 11.83
C ILE A 143 -17.58 -13.00 12.61
N LYS A 144 -18.70 -13.26 11.93
CA LYS A 144 -19.88 -13.90 12.51
C LYS A 144 -20.27 -15.20 11.84
N ASP A 145 -19.77 -15.40 10.62
CA ASP A 145 -20.21 -16.51 9.81
C ASP A 145 -19.05 -17.19 9.06
N CYS A 146 -19.31 -18.34 8.46
CA CYS A 146 -18.36 -19.01 7.60
C CYS A 146 -19.02 -19.48 6.30
N MET A 147 -18.22 -19.44 5.26
CA MET A 147 -18.62 -19.84 3.93
C MET A 147 -18.62 -21.38 3.77
N ASN A 148 -19.25 -21.85 2.70
CA ASN A 148 -19.15 -23.25 2.29
C ASN A 148 -17.67 -23.65 2.12
N LYS A 149 -17.30 -24.87 2.54
CA LYS A 149 -15.92 -25.40 2.50
C LYS A 149 -15.24 -25.37 1.13
N ARG A 150 -16.04 -25.29 0.05
CA ARG A 150 -15.51 -25.17 -1.32
C ARG A 150 -15.00 -23.76 -1.67
N LYS A 151 -15.35 -22.77 -0.85
CA LYS A 151 -14.90 -21.38 -1.02
C LYS A 151 -13.61 -21.18 -0.23
N THR A 152 -12.53 -20.87 -0.92
CA THR A 152 -11.20 -20.64 -0.32
C THR A 152 -10.70 -19.24 -0.62
N ASN A 153 -9.96 -18.66 0.31
CA ASN A 153 -9.41 -17.30 0.22
C ASN A 153 -10.47 -16.26 -0.14
N GLN A 154 -11.61 -16.34 0.54
CA GLN A 154 -12.76 -15.49 0.26
C GLN A 154 -13.46 -15.06 1.54
N ILE A 155 -14.05 -13.86 1.50
CA ILE A 155 -14.97 -13.34 2.50
C ILE A 155 -16.28 -12.94 1.82
N ASP A 156 -17.39 -12.97 2.56
CA ASP A 156 -18.68 -12.49 2.12
C ASP A 156 -19.22 -11.44 3.10
N PHE A 157 -19.55 -10.26 2.59
CA PHE A 157 -20.25 -9.24 3.37
C PHE A 157 -21.73 -9.60 3.53
N LEU A 158 -22.23 -9.50 4.76
CA LEU A 158 -23.66 -9.62 5.02
C LEU A 158 -24.38 -8.33 4.56
N GLU A 159 -25.33 -8.46 3.63
CA GLU A 159 -26.00 -7.33 3.02
C GLU A 159 -27.52 -7.42 3.13
N SER A 160 -28.17 -6.25 3.14
CA SER A 160 -29.64 -6.14 3.10
C SER A 160 -30.21 -6.61 1.77
N LEU A 161 -31.40 -7.18 1.80
CA LEU A 161 -32.15 -7.53 0.58
C LEU A 161 -32.27 -6.32 -0.34
N GLY A 162 -32.02 -6.54 -1.63
CA GLY A 162 -32.05 -5.47 -2.63
C GLY A 162 -30.72 -4.78 -2.89
N THR A 163 -29.68 -5.04 -2.10
CA THR A 163 -28.32 -4.58 -2.41
C THR A 163 -27.86 -5.31 -3.69
N PRO A 164 -27.43 -4.59 -4.75
CA PRO A 164 -26.90 -5.22 -5.95
C PRO A 164 -25.66 -6.07 -5.64
N GLN A 165 -25.53 -7.19 -6.31
CA GLN A 165 -24.35 -8.05 -6.12
C GLN A 165 -23.07 -7.31 -6.59
N TYR A 166 -22.02 -7.47 -5.80
CA TYR A 166 -20.69 -6.95 -6.10
C TYR A 166 -19.60 -7.98 -5.75
N ARG A 167 -18.42 -7.74 -6.28
CA ARG A 167 -17.23 -8.55 -6.05
C ARG A 167 -16.01 -7.65 -6.14
N TYR A 168 -15.07 -7.87 -5.23
CA TYR A 168 -13.75 -7.26 -5.23
C TYR A 168 -12.70 -8.36 -5.24
N ASP A 169 -11.69 -8.22 -6.08
CA ASP A 169 -10.50 -9.07 -6.07
C ASP A 169 -9.35 -8.31 -5.39
N ASN A 170 -8.40 -9.05 -4.82
CA ASN A 170 -7.23 -8.49 -4.14
C ASN A 170 -7.55 -7.61 -2.91
N VAL A 171 -8.59 -7.96 -2.19
CA VAL A 171 -8.94 -7.34 -0.91
C VAL A 171 -8.02 -7.87 0.18
N VAL A 172 -7.63 -7.03 1.12
CA VAL A 172 -6.85 -7.43 2.28
C VAL A 172 -7.72 -7.40 3.53
N ILE A 173 -7.68 -8.49 4.29
CA ILE A 173 -8.24 -8.57 5.63
C ILE A 173 -7.11 -8.52 6.64
N ALA A 174 -7.20 -7.60 7.60
CA ALA A 174 -6.23 -7.44 8.68
C ALA A 174 -6.92 -7.63 10.04
N ARG A 175 -6.39 -8.52 10.87
CA ARG A 175 -6.78 -8.65 12.28
C ARG A 175 -5.76 -7.93 13.15
N PHE A 176 -6.23 -7.05 14.01
CA PHE A 176 -5.43 -6.42 15.05
C PHE A 176 -5.58 -7.16 16.38
N PRO A 177 -4.57 -7.18 17.26
CA PRO A 177 -4.67 -7.77 18.59
C PRO A 177 -5.83 -7.15 19.36
N GLN A 178 -6.57 -7.99 20.09
CA GLN A 178 -7.62 -7.50 20.97
C GLN A 178 -6.98 -6.76 22.16
N GLY A 179 -7.04 -5.45 22.18
CA GLY A 179 -6.51 -4.61 23.25
C GLY A 179 -6.26 -3.16 22.86
N ASP A 180 -5.97 -2.89 21.60
CA ASP A 180 -5.48 -1.58 21.17
C ASP A 180 -6.54 -0.68 20.48
N LEU A 181 -7.78 -1.14 20.34
CA LEU A 181 -8.85 -0.37 19.69
C LEU A 181 -9.80 0.34 20.68
N ALA A 182 -9.48 0.36 21.96
CA ALA A 182 -10.27 1.00 23.02
C ALA A 182 -9.53 2.17 23.66
N SER A 183 -9.27 3.23 22.88
CA SER A 183 -8.89 4.54 23.45
C SER A 183 -9.40 5.68 22.60
#